data_6fcf6b4967db3b306aa57a866119b54c
#
_entry.id   6fcf6b4967db3b306aa57a866119b54c
#
_cell.length_a   1.000
_cell.length_b   1.000
_cell.length_c   1.000
_cell.angle_alpha   90.00
_cell.angle_beta   90.00
_cell.angle_gamma   90.00
#
_symmetry.space_group_name_H-M   'P 1'
#
loop_
_entity.id
_entity.type
_entity.pdbx_description
1 polymer ?
#
loop_
_entity_poly.entity_id
_entity_poly.type
_entity_poly.pdbx_seq_one_letter_code
_entity_poly.pdbx_strand_id
1 'polypeptide(L)'
;SLHQIEEDEKKQGVNTMTVIILVSVIIGMLAGYFVVRRVFDSNMDTFDYIAALGIKIGLCLLLGFVGIDLGIEGTVVKNFKAVGLRILAIPAAVAIGTLLASFVMSFFTELTTREAMAVGAGFGWYSLAPGIIMEAGHMTASAVCFLHNVMRELFAILFIPAVAKNIGYVETVGMPGSAAMDVCLPIVEKA
;
A
#
# COMPACT_ATOMS: atom_id res chain seq x y z
N SER A 1 -26.33 -21.85 -1.56
CA SER A 1 -25.42 -22.57 -2.42
C SER A 1 -23.99 -22.33 -1.95
N LEU A 2 -23.06 -23.27 -2.20
CA LEU A 2 -21.66 -23.20 -1.77
C LEU A 2 -20.98 -21.89 -2.21
N HIS A 3 -21.32 -21.38 -3.39
CA HIS A 3 -20.79 -20.11 -3.92
C HIS A 3 -21.17 -18.87 -3.08
N GLN A 4 -22.36 -18.86 -2.47
CA GLN A 4 -22.77 -17.76 -1.60
C GLN A 4 -22.07 -17.80 -0.24
N ILE A 5 -21.76 -18.98 0.25
CA ILE A 5 -21.04 -19.18 1.53
C ILE A 5 -19.58 -18.72 1.36
N GLU A 6 -18.91 -19.07 0.25
CA GLU A 6 -17.56 -18.58 -0.07
C GLU A 6 -17.51 -17.06 -0.27
N GLU A 7 -18.54 -16.46 -0.88
CA GLU A 7 -18.62 -15.00 -1.04
C GLU A 7 -18.81 -14.27 0.31
N ASP A 8 -19.62 -14.83 1.20
CA ASP A 8 -19.87 -14.24 2.52
C ASP A 8 -18.65 -14.41 3.44
N GLU A 9 -17.95 -15.53 3.41
CA GLU A 9 -16.69 -15.72 4.12
C GLU A 9 -15.59 -14.77 3.62
N LYS A 10 -15.48 -14.57 2.29
CA LYS A 10 -14.51 -13.64 1.70
C LYS A 10 -14.81 -12.18 2.05
N LYS A 11 -16.09 -11.78 2.06
CA LYS A 11 -16.53 -10.44 2.50
C LYS A 11 -16.27 -10.21 3.99
N GLN A 12 -16.50 -11.22 4.81
CA GLN A 12 -16.29 -11.15 6.25
C GLN A 12 -14.79 -11.04 6.57
N GLY A 13 -13.94 -11.76 5.84
CA GLY A 13 -12.48 -11.68 5.97
C GLY A 13 -11.92 -10.30 5.63
N VAL A 14 -12.36 -9.68 4.54
CA VAL A 14 -11.94 -8.34 4.12
C VAL A 14 -12.35 -7.29 5.15
N ASN A 15 -13.59 -7.33 5.66
CA ASN A 15 -14.04 -6.41 6.70
C ASN A 15 -13.25 -6.58 8.00
N THR A 16 -12.92 -7.81 8.38
CA THR A 16 -12.16 -8.10 9.59
C THR A 16 -10.72 -7.58 9.48
N MET A 17 -10.04 -7.77 8.36
CA MET A 17 -8.69 -7.25 8.10
C MET A 17 -8.66 -5.72 8.16
N THR A 18 -9.60 -5.05 7.52
CA THR A 18 -9.71 -3.59 7.53
C THR A 18 -9.91 -3.05 8.95
N VAL A 19 -10.77 -3.70 9.74
CA VAL A 19 -11.00 -3.33 11.14
C VAL A 19 -9.73 -3.51 11.98
N ILE A 20 -9.01 -4.63 11.81
CA ILE A 20 -7.76 -4.88 12.52
C ILE A 20 -6.72 -3.80 12.20
N ILE A 21 -6.57 -3.42 10.93
CA ILE A 21 -5.64 -2.37 10.50
C ILE A 21 -6.02 -1.03 11.14
N LEU A 22 -7.28 -0.62 11.04
CA LEU A 22 -7.76 0.64 11.63
C LEU A 22 -7.57 0.67 13.15
N VAL A 23 -7.93 -0.40 13.84
CA VAL A 23 -7.76 -0.51 15.30
C VAL A 23 -6.27 -0.45 15.66
N SER A 24 -5.41 -1.14 14.93
CA SER A 24 -3.96 -1.11 15.17
C SER A 24 -3.37 0.28 14.97
N VAL A 25 -3.81 1.02 13.95
CA VAL A 25 -3.38 2.42 13.72
C VAL A 25 -3.83 3.31 14.87
N ILE A 26 -5.10 3.22 15.28
CA ILE A 26 -5.63 4.02 16.39
C ILE A 26 -4.88 3.71 17.70
N ILE A 27 -4.66 2.42 18.00
CA ILE A 27 -3.91 2.00 19.19
C ILE A 27 -2.47 2.54 19.12
N GLY A 28 -1.81 2.44 17.96
CA GLY A 28 -0.47 2.97 17.74
C GLY A 28 -0.38 4.48 17.95
N MET A 29 -1.35 5.25 17.44
CA MET A 29 -1.42 6.70 17.64
C MET A 29 -1.63 7.06 19.11
N LEU A 30 -2.55 6.38 19.81
CA LEU A 30 -2.79 6.61 21.23
C LEU A 30 -1.59 6.21 22.07
N ALA A 31 -0.96 5.07 21.80
CA ALA A 31 0.25 4.63 22.48
C ALA A 31 1.41 5.63 22.25
N GLY A 32 1.60 6.10 21.02
CA GLY A 32 2.59 7.13 20.71
C GLY A 32 2.37 8.42 21.48
N TYR A 33 1.14 8.89 21.53
CA TYR A 33 0.81 10.14 22.20
C TYR A 33 0.89 10.03 23.75
N PHE A 34 0.32 8.98 24.33
CA PHE A 34 0.21 8.88 25.80
C PHE A 34 1.38 8.17 26.46
N VAL A 35 1.92 7.12 25.84
CA VAL A 35 2.94 6.26 26.46
C VAL A 35 4.34 6.70 26.07
N VAL A 36 4.61 6.82 24.77
CA VAL A 36 5.95 7.12 24.28
C VAL A 36 6.42 8.47 24.79
N ARG A 37 5.60 9.50 24.69
CA ARG A 37 5.92 10.84 25.19
C ARG A 37 6.16 10.91 26.68
N ARG A 38 5.55 10.03 27.47
CA ARG A 38 5.67 10.00 28.94
C ARG A 38 6.84 9.15 29.44
N VAL A 39 7.14 8.07 28.72
CA VAL A 39 8.17 7.09 29.11
C VAL A 39 9.54 7.44 28.53
N PHE A 40 9.58 7.99 27.32
CA PHE A 40 10.80 8.25 26.59
C PHE A 40 11.14 9.75 26.44
N ASP A 41 10.51 10.63 27.23
CA ASP A 41 10.72 12.09 27.18
C ASP A 41 12.21 12.48 27.29
N SER A 42 13.01 11.68 28.01
CA SER A 42 14.45 11.90 28.19
C SER A 42 15.35 11.14 27.21
N ASN A 43 14.81 10.18 26.45
CA ASN A 43 15.59 9.27 25.58
C ASN A 43 14.86 8.99 24.24
N MET A 44 14.37 10.04 23.57
CA MET A 44 13.68 9.92 22.28
C MET A 44 14.53 9.22 21.22
N ASP A 45 15.84 9.50 21.18
CA ASP A 45 16.77 8.85 20.23
C ASP A 45 16.79 7.32 20.37
N THR A 46 16.69 6.82 21.60
CA THR A 46 16.64 5.37 21.87
C THR A 46 15.33 4.76 21.39
N PHE A 47 14.22 5.48 21.59
CA PHE A 47 12.92 5.04 21.10
C PHE A 47 12.89 5.00 19.58
N ASP A 48 13.38 6.06 18.92
CA ASP A 48 13.44 6.13 17.47
C ASP A 48 14.27 5.01 16.87
N TYR A 49 15.41 4.68 17.48
CA TYR A 49 16.24 3.55 17.07
C TYR A 49 15.52 2.20 17.19
N ILE A 50 14.85 1.94 18.34
CA ILE A 50 14.09 0.70 18.56
C ILE A 50 12.89 0.61 17.61
N ALA A 51 12.18 1.71 17.40
CA ALA A 51 11.05 1.78 16.50
C ALA A 51 11.49 1.52 15.04
N ALA A 52 12.57 2.15 14.59
CA ALA A 52 13.13 1.93 13.26
C ALA A 52 13.57 0.47 13.06
N LEU A 53 14.23 -0.13 14.06
CA LEU A 53 14.62 -1.54 14.03
C LEU A 53 13.40 -2.46 13.96
N GLY A 54 12.35 -2.18 14.76
CA GLY A 54 11.08 -2.92 14.75
C GLY A 54 10.38 -2.85 13.40
N ILE A 55 10.31 -1.68 12.79
CA ILE A 55 9.76 -1.47 11.45
C ILE A 55 10.56 -2.29 10.43
N LYS A 56 11.88 -2.21 10.46
CA LYS A 56 12.76 -2.94 9.53
C LYS A 56 12.58 -4.45 9.60
N ILE A 57 12.54 -5.01 10.82
CA ILE A 57 12.30 -6.45 11.03
C ILE A 57 10.90 -6.82 10.54
N GLY A 58 9.87 -6.03 10.88
CA GLY A 58 8.48 -6.25 10.43
C GLY A 58 8.35 -6.25 8.91
N LEU A 59 9.02 -5.31 8.24
CA LEU A 59 9.04 -5.23 6.77
C LEU A 59 9.76 -6.44 6.14
N CYS A 60 10.88 -6.87 6.70
CA CYS A 60 11.57 -8.07 6.21
C CYS A 60 10.71 -9.33 6.34
N LEU A 61 10.01 -9.49 7.47
CA LEU A 61 9.08 -10.60 7.67
C LEU A 61 7.90 -10.53 6.70
N LEU A 62 7.29 -9.34 6.53
CA LEU A 62 6.18 -9.13 5.59
C LEU A 62 6.59 -9.54 4.17
N LEU A 63 7.70 -9.00 3.68
CA LEU A 63 8.21 -9.33 2.33
C LEU A 63 8.57 -10.81 2.19
N GLY A 64 9.12 -11.40 3.25
CA GLY A 64 9.43 -12.83 3.29
C GLY A 64 8.16 -13.70 3.15
N PHE A 65 7.11 -13.39 3.90
CA PHE A 65 5.84 -14.11 3.82
C PHE A 65 5.16 -13.92 2.46
N VAL A 66 5.14 -12.70 1.91
CA VAL A 66 4.63 -12.45 0.55
C VAL A 66 5.41 -13.26 -0.49
N GLY A 67 6.74 -13.32 -0.36
CA GLY A 67 7.57 -14.12 -1.27
C GLY A 67 7.28 -15.62 -1.18
N ILE A 68 7.04 -16.14 0.02
CA ILE A 68 6.67 -17.54 0.25
C ILE A 68 5.30 -17.82 -0.37
N ASP A 69 4.32 -16.95 -0.15
CA ASP A 69 2.95 -17.09 -0.66
C ASP A 69 2.94 -17.16 -2.19
N LEU A 70 3.60 -16.20 -2.84
CA LEU A 70 3.79 -16.19 -4.30
C LEU A 70 4.53 -17.45 -4.80
N GLY A 71 5.47 -17.97 -4.02
CA GLY A 71 6.19 -19.20 -4.35
C GLY A 71 5.32 -20.46 -4.27
N ILE A 72 4.44 -20.54 -3.25
CA ILE A 72 3.52 -21.65 -3.04
C ILE A 72 2.44 -21.70 -4.13
N GLU A 73 1.88 -20.55 -4.50
CA GLU A 73 0.88 -20.46 -5.57
C GLU A 73 1.38 -21.00 -6.91
N GLY A 74 2.68 -20.88 -7.20
CA GLY A 74 3.32 -21.44 -8.39
C GLY A 74 2.78 -20.90 -9.73
N THR A 75 1.74 -20.09 -9.68
CA THR A 75 1.00 -19.57 -10.84
C THR A 75 1.72 -18.41 -11.51
N VAL A 76 2.53 -17.66 -10.76
CA VAL A 76 3.24 -16.46 -11.24
C VAL A 76 4.10 -16.77 -12.47
N VAL A 77 4.95 -17.78 -12.39
CA VAL A 77 5.83 -18.19 -13.51
C VAL A 77 5.04 -18.72 -14.69
N LYS A 78 3.97 -19.47 -14.43
CA LYS A 78 3.10 -20.04 -15.46
C LYS A 78 2.34 -18.93 -16.19
N ASN A 79 1.76 -17.99 -15.46
CA ASN A 79 1.03 -16.86 -16.01
C ASN A 79 1.97 -15.89 -16.76
N PHE A 80 3.16 -15.65 -16.24
CA PHE A 80 4.18 -14.86 -16.93
C PHE A 80 4.58 -15.47 -18.28
N LYS A 81 4.75 -16.78 -18.35
CA LYS A 81 5.05 -17.49 -19.60
C LYS A 81 3.86 -17.48 -20.59
N ALA A 82 2.63 -17.49 -20.08
CA ALA A 82 1.43 -17.49 -20.92
C ALA A 82 1.15 -16.13 -21.56
N VAL A 83 1.33 -15.04 -20.82
CA VAL A 83 1.02 -13.67 -21.26
C VAL A 83 2.24 -13.00 -21.92
N GLY A 84 3.45 -13.43 -21.57
CA GLY A 84 4.71 -12.90 -22.06
C GLY A 84 5.05 -11.52 -21.50
N LEU A 85 6.07 -10.88 -22.11
CA LEU A 85 6.60 -9.58 -21.65
C LEU A 85 5.59 -8.42 -21.71
N ARG A 86 4.49 -8.56 -22.44
CA ARG A 86 3.45 -7.52 -22.54
C ARG A 86 2.81 -7.19 -21.20
N ILE A 87 2.78 -8.15 -20.26
CA ILE A 87 2.23 -7.93 -18.92
C ILE A 87 3.01 -6.84 -18.15
N LEU A 88 4.30 -6.66 -18.45
CA LEU A 88 5.15 -5.65 -17.81
C LEU A 88 4.84 -4.22 -18.29
N ALA A 89 4.14 -4.06 -19.41
CA ALA A 89 3.79 -2.73 -19.91
C ALA A 89 2.84 -1.98 -18.98
N ILE A 90 1.93 -2.70 -18.29
CA ILE A 90 0.95 -2.11 -17.38
C ILE A 90 1.64 -1.52 -16.14
N PRO A 91 2.41 -2.29 -15.35
CA PRO A 91 3.11 -1.73 -14.19
C PRO A 91 4.15 -0.68 -14.58
N ALA A 92 4.79 -0.80 -15.75
CA ALA A 92 5.70 0.22 -16.25
C ALA A 92 4.97 1.54 -16.54
N ALA A 93 3.82 1.49 -17.21
CA ALA A 93 3.00 2.67 -17.49
C ALA A 93 2.50 3.32 -16.18
N VAL A 94 2.04 2.52 -15.22
CA VAL A 94 1.62 3.00 -13.89
C VAL A 94 2.79 3.66 -13.16
N ALA A 95 3.97 3.05 -13.18
CA ALA A 95 5.16 3.59 -12.53
C ALA A 95 5.55 4.94 -13.14
N ILE A 96 5.68 5.00 -14.47
CA ILE A 96 6.03 6.25 -15.18
C ILE A 96 4.97 7.32 -14.93
N GLY A 97 3.69 7.01 -15.09
CA GLY A 97 2.59 7.95 -14.90
C GLY A 97 2.53 8.49 -13.45
N THR A 98 2.71 7.62 -12.46
CA THR A 98 2.71 8.02 -11.06
C THR A 98 3.91 8.90 -10.72
N LEU A 99 5.10 8.57 -11.18
CA LEU A 99 6.30 9.37 -10.94
C LEU A 99 6.23 10.74 -11.64
N LEU A 100 5.74 10.80 -12.88
CA LEU A 100 5.51 12.05 -13.58
C LEU A 100 4.48 12.92 -12.85
N ALA A 101 3.35 12.34 -12.43
CA ALA A 101 2.36 13.06 -11.66
C ALA A 101 2.94 13.60 -10.33
N SER A 102 3.72 12.79 -9.62
CA SER A 102 4.38 13.19 -8.36
C SER A 102 5.41 14.29 -8.58
N PHE A 103 6.15 14.24 -9.69
CA PHE A 103 7.07 15.30 -10.10
C PHE A 103 6.32 16.63 -10.33
N VAL A 104 5.20 16.59 -11.07
CA VAL A 104 4.38 17.79 -11.30
C VAL A 104 3.79 18.30 -9.98
N MET A 105 3.29 17.41 -9.12
CA MET A 105 2.73 17.77 -7.82
C MET A 105 3.77 18.38 -6.87
N SER A 106 5.05 18.10 -7.02
CA SER A 106 6.10 18.73 -6.21
C SER A 106 6.15 20.24 -6.34
N PHE A 107 5.67 20.81 -7.45
CA PHE A 107 5.59 22.28 -7.64
C PHE A 107 4.42 22.93 -6.90
N PHE A 108 3.45 22.12 -6.45
CA PHE A 108 2.24 22.59 -5.75
C PHE A 108 2.25 22.24 -4.26
N THR A 109 3.26 21.53 -3.79
CA THR A 109 3.39 21.11 -2.39
C THR A 109 4.65 21.66 -1.77
N GLU A 110 4.70 21.75 -0.45
CA GLU A 110 5.89 22.16 0.30
C GLU A 110 6.97 21.07 0.38
N LEU A 111 6.69 19.87 -0.17
CA LEU A 111 7.64 18.78 -0.21
C LEU A 111 8.72 19.07 -1.27
N THR A 112 9.94 18.68 -0.96
CA THR A 112 10.99 18.68 -1.99
C THR A 112 10.63 17.72 -3.11
N THR A 113 11.15 17.94 -4.32
CA THR A 113 10.91 17.06 -5.47
C THR A 113 11.24 15.58 -5.17
N ARG A 114 12.31 15.36 -4.39
CA ARG A 114 12.69 13.99 -3.98
C ARG A 114 11.66 13.35 -3.05
N GLU A 115 11.15 14.09 -2.09
CA GLU A 115 10.13 13.62 -1.16
C GLU A 115 8.81 13.35 -1.89
N ALA A 116 8.37 14.26 -2.76
CA ALA A 116 7.16 14.07 -3.56
C ALA A 116 7.26 12.84 -4.47
N MET A 117 8.40 12.63 -5.11
CA MET A 117 8.65 11.42 -5.91
C MET A 117 8.70 10.15 -5.05
N ALA A 118 9.27 10.22 -3.85
CA ALA A 118 9.28 9.10 -2.91
C ALA A 118 7.87 8.73 -2.44
N VAL A 119 7.01 9.72 -2.19
CA VAL A 119 5.59 9.53 -1.88
C VAL A 119 4.88 8.80 -3.02
N GLY A 120 5.07 9.24 -4.27
CA GLY A 120 4.48 8.59 -5.44
C GLY A 120 5.03 7.19 -5.70
N ALA A 121 6.33 6.98 -5.46
CA ALA A 121 6.98 5.68 -5.58
C ALA A 121 6.46 4.64 -4.57
N GLY A 122 5.63 5.03 -3.62
CA GLY A 122 4.90 4.10 -2.76
C GLY A 122 3.87 3.24 -3.50
N PHE A 123 3.41 3.66 -4.67
CA PHE A 123 2.50 2.94 -5.57
C PHE A 123 1.25 2.35 -4.92
N GLY A 124 0.77 2.92 -3.81
CA GLY A 124 -0.36 2.41 -3.06
C GLY A 124 0.00 1.49 -1.88
N TRP A 125 1.29 1.22 -1.63
CA TRP A 125 1.70 0.36 -0.53
C TRP A 125 1.87 1.16 0.77
N TYR A 126 0.76 1.44 1.44
CA TYR A 126 0.71 2.28 2.65
C TYR A 126 1.40 1.67 3.88
N SER A 127 1.65 0.35 3.92
CA SER A 127 2.35 -0.30 5.04
C SER A 127 3.88 -0.30 4.87
N LEU A 128 4.39 -0.28 3.65
CA LEU A 128 5.83 -0.37 3.37
C LEU A 128 6.46 1.00 3.10
N ALA A 129 5.88 1.76 2.15
CA ALA A 129 6.50 2.97 1.63
C ALA A 129 6.70 4.06 2.69
N PRO A 130 5.71 4.36 3.58
CA PRO A 130 5.92 5.33 4.65
C PRO A 130 7.04 4.91 5.61
N GLY A 131 7.17 3.62 5.90
CA GLY A 131 8.23 3.10 6.77
C GLY A 131 9.63 3.36 6.20
N ILE A 132 9.82 3.13 4.90
CA ILE A 132 11.10 3.39 4.22
C ILE A 132 11.43 4.89 4.22
N ILE A 133 10.44 5.74 3.96
CA ILE A 133 10.62 7.21 3.94
C ILE A 133 10.95 7.73 5.36
N MET A 134 10.32 7.14 6.39
CA MET A 134 10.59 7.49 7.78
C MET A 134 12.00 7.07 8.21
N GLU A 135 12.46 5.87 7.81
CA GLU A 135 13.82 5.40 8.09
C GLU A 135 14.88 6.28 7.42
N ALA A 136 14.55 6.90 6.28
CA ALA A 136 15.40 7.89 5.62
C ALA A 136 15.42 9.27 6.29
N GLY A 137 14.68 9.47 7.38
CA GLY A 137 14.65 10.72 8.16
C GLY A 137 13.61 11.75 7.70
N HIS A 138 12.71 11.39 6.76
CA HIS A 138 11.70 12.30 6.20
C HIS A 138 10.31 12.08 6.81
N MET A 139 10.13 12.47 8.08
CA MET A 139 8.89 12.22 8.85
C MET A 139 7.64 12.79 8.18
N THR A 140 7.69 14.04 7.73
CA THR A 140 6.56 14.71 7.06
C THR A 140 6.17 13.99 5.77
N ALA A 141 7.16 13.65 4.94
CA ALA A 141 6.94 12.91 3.70
C ALA A 141 6.39 11.50 3.95
N SER A 142 6.81 10.84 5.03
CA SER A 142 6.26 9.54 5.47
C SER A 142 4.77 9.63 5.81
N ALA A 143 4.37 10.63 6.61
CA ALA A 143 2.97 10.85 6.96
C ALA A 143 2.11 11.16 5.70
N VAL A 144 2.61 12.01 4.81
CA VAL A 144 1.96 12.32 3.53
C VAL A 144 1.86 11.07 2.65
N CYS A 145 2.91 10.25 2.60
CA CYS A 145 2.91 8.99 1.85
C CYS A 145 1.84 8.02 2.36
N PHE A 146 1.73 7.86 3.67
CA PHE A 146 0.68 7.03 4.27
C PHE A 146 -0.71 7.50 3.85
N LEU A 147 -1.00 8.79 4.07
CA LEU A 147 -2.30 9.37 3.74
C LEU A 147 -2.60 9.28 2.23
N HIS A 148 -1.63 9.61 1.39
CA HIS A 148 -1.76 9.51 -0.07
C HIS A 148 -2.13 8.08 -0.52
N ASN A 149 -1.43 7.07 0.01
CA ASN A 149 -1.66 5.68 -0.37
C ASN A 149 -3.02 5.16 0.12
N VAL A 150 -3.45 5.54 1.33
CA VAL A 150 -4.79 5.23 1.85
C VAL A 150 -5.88 5.90 1.00
N MET A 151 -5.70 7.18 0.67
CA MET A 151 -6.65 7.91 -0.19
C MET A 151 -6.72 7.30 -1.59
N ARG A 152 -5.59 6.90 -2.16
CA ARG A 152 -5.53 6.21 -3.45
C ARG A 152 -6.36 4.94 -3.45
N GLU A 153 -6.24 4.13 -2.40
CA GLU A 153 -7.03 2.91 -2.23
C GLU A 153 -8.52 3.20 -2.12
N LEU A 154 -8.91 4.16 -1.28
CA LEU A 154 -10.31 4.57 -1.13
C LEU A 154 -10.91 5.06 -2.46
N PHE A 155 -10.19 5.91 -3.18
CA PHE A 155 -10.62 6.35 -4.51
C PHE A 155 -10.69 5.20 -5.51
N ALA A 156 -9.73 4.28 -5.49
CA ALA A 156 -9.79 3.10 -6.34
C ALA A 156 -11.06 2.29 -6.08
N ILE A 157 -11.37 1.98 -4.81
CA ILE A 157 -12.60 1.24 -4.44
C ILE A 157 -13.86 1.92 -4.98
N LEU A 158 -13.94 3.25 -4.91
CA LEU A 158 -15.10 4.01 -5.37
C LEU A 158 -15.20 4.05 -6.91
N PHE A 159 -14.09 4.18 -7.61
CA PHE A 159 -14.07 4.44 -9.05
C PHE A 159 -13.85 3.21 -9.92
N ILE A 160 -13.33 2.10 -9.37
CA ILE A 160 -13.12 0.84 -10.12
C ILE A 160 -14.34 0.43 -10.93
N PRO A 161 -15.58 0.35 -10.39
CA PRO A 161 -16.74 -0.08 -11.18
C PRO A 161 -17.05 0.88 -12.35
N ALA A 162 -16.84 2.18 -12.16
CA ALA A 162 -17.09 3.17 -13.19
C ALA A 162 -16.01 3.14 -14.29
N VAL A 163 -14.75 2.96 -13.92
CA VAL A 163 -13.62 2.88 -14.87
C VAL A 163 -13.68 1.59 -15.67
N ALA A 164 -13.96 0.44 -15.04
CA ALA A 164 -14.11 -0.83 -15.72
C ALA A 164 -15.16 -0.78 -16.80
N LYS A 165 -16.32 -0.16 -16.51
CA LYS A 165 -17.44 -0.05 -17.46
C LYS A 165 -17.16 0.90 -18.63
N ASN A 166 -16.44 2.01 -18.40
CA ASN A 166 -16.33 3.09 -19.37
C ASN A 166 -14.98 3.13 -20.10
N ILE A 167 -13.90 2.63 -19.52
CA ILE A 167 -12.54 2.73 -20.06
C ILE A 167 -12.00 1.35 -20.39
N GLY A 168 -11.99 0.43 -19.41
CA GLY A 168 -11.53 -0.93 -19.60
C GLY A 168 -11.07 -1.61 -18.32
N TYR A 169 -11.03 -2.93 -18.36
CA TYR A 169 -10.66 -3.75 -17.19
C TYR A 169 -9.16 -3.69 -16.90
N VAL A 170 -8.33 -3.54 -17.93
CA VAL A 170 -6.87 -3.50 -17.77
C VAL A 170 -6.43 -2.23 -17.06
N GLU A 171 -7.01 -1.09 -17.44
CA GLU A 171 -6.77 0.22 -16.82
C GLU A 171 -7.21 0.25 -15.36
N THR A 172 -8.28 -0.48 -15.07
CA THR A 172 -8.82 -0.62 -13.72
C THR A 172 -7.83 -1.23 -12.74
N VAL A 173 -7.05 -2.24 -13.18
CA VAL A 173 -6.02 -2.89 -12.36
C VAL A 173 -4.91 -1.90 -11.95
N GLY A 174 -4.62 -0.91 -12.79
CA GLY A 174 -3.59 0.10 -12.52
C GLY A 174 -3.97 1.15 -11.46
N MET A 175 -5.26 1.36 -11.20
CA MET A 175 -5.72 2.41 -10.29
C MET A 175 -5.26 2.22 -8.83
N PRO A 176 -5.52 1.08 -8.19
CA PRO A 176 -5.13 0.87 -6.80
C PRO A 176 -3.63 0.64 -6.63
N GLY A 177 -2.90 0.39 -7.72
CA GLY A 177 -1.48 0.08 -7.67
C GLY A 177 -1.23 -1.25 -6.96
N SER A 178 -0.41 -1.27 -5.92
CA SER A 178 -0.11 -2.50 -5.15
C SER A 178 -1.33 -3.10 -4.44
N ALA A 179 -2.33 -2.27 -4.06
CA ALA A 179 -3.57 -2.76 -3.45
C ALA A 179 -4.47 -3.56 -4.42
N ALA A 180 -4.15 -3.57 -5.74
CA ALA A 180 -4.85 -4.39 -6.72
C ALA A 180 -4.75 -5.90 -6.45
N MET A 181 -3.68 -6.34 -5.82
CA MET A 181 -3.44 -7.76 -5.51
C MET A 181 -3.88 -8.17 -4.10
N ASP A 182 -4.47 -7.25 -3.34
CA ASP A 182 -4.89 -7.47 -1.95
C ASP A 182 -6.33 -6.96 -1.76
N VAL A 183 -6.50 -5.80 -1.16
CA VAL A 183 -7.83 -5.27 -0.76
C VAL A 183 -8.74 -5.01 -1.96
N CYS A 184 -8.19 -4.54 -3.09
CA CYS A 184 -8.96 -4.24 -4.28
C CYS A 184 -9.18 -5.43 -5.22
N LEU A 185 -8.53 -6.58 -4.99
CA LEU A 185 -8.64 -7.75 -5.86
C LEU A 185 -10.10 -8.22 -6.05
N PRO A 186 -10.91 -8.40 -4.99
CA PRO A 186 -12.29 -8.85 -5.15
C PRO A 186 -13.18 -7.84 -5.91
N ILE A 187 -12.81 -6.57 -5.89
CA ILE A 187 -13.55 -5.50 -6.58
C ILE A 187 -13.18 -5.49 -8.07
N VAL A 188 -11.89 -5.66 -8.37
CA VAL A 188 -11.40 -5.75 -9.74
C VAL A 188 -11.93 -7.00 -10.44
N GLU A 189 -12.00 -8.14 -9.74
CA GLU A 189 -12.54 -9.39 -10.29
C GLU A 189 -14.05 -9.32 -10.59
N LYS A 190 -14.79 -8.44 -9.89
CA LYS A 190 -16.25 -8.28 -10.06
C LYS A 190 -16.65 -7.15 -11.00
N ALA A 191 -15.72 -6.28 -11.35
CA ALA A 191 -15.98 -5.12 -12.19
C ALA A 191 -16.00 -5.48 -13.67
#